data_2dd98bf83c6d189e8cc84d2b8446a422
#
_entry.id   2dd98bf83c6d189e8cc84d2b8446a422
#
_cell.length_a   1.000
_cell.length_b   1.000
_cell.length_c   1.000
_cell.angle_alpha   90.00
_cell.angle_beta   90.00
_cell.angle_gamma   90.00
#
_symmetry.space_group_name_H-M   'P 1'
#
loop_
_entity.id
_entity.type
_entity.pdbx_description
1 polymer ?
#
loop_
_entity_poly.entity_id
_entity_poly.type
_entity_poly.pdbx_seq_one_letter_code
_entity_poly.pdbx_strand_id
1 'polypeptide(L)' 'MTDFSEPQEDFDVFLDPPGGHAWGFPKKFDRSFGDDVTAWLLANGYPESEIAQWPDRRVPCWSKRVRKA' A
#
# COMPACT_ATOMS: atom_id res chain seq x y z
N MET A 1 -15.99 -8.08 -23.95
CA MET A 1 -15.88 -8.18 -23.42
C MET A 1 -15.48 -7.91 -22.60
N THR A 2 -15.32 -7.98 -22.35
CA THR A 2 -15.07 -7.93 -21.72
C THR A 2 -14.67 -7.31 -20.93
N ASP A 3 -14.89 -6.89 -20.70
CA ASP A 3 -14.57 -6.35 -19.94
C ASP A 3 -14.01 -6.52 -18.72
N PHE A 4 -13.37 -6.83 -18.46
CA PHE A 4 -12.68 -7.42 -17.52
C PHE A 4 -11.99 -6.55 -16.60
N SER A 5 -11.74 -5.34 -16.85
CA SER A 5 -11.09 -4.39 -15.99
C SER A 5 -11.97 -3.96 -14.86
N GLU A 6 -13.23 -4.17 -14.99
CA GLU A 6 -14.12 -3.68 -13.99
C GLU A 6 -13.95 -4.25 -12.63
N PRO A 7 -13.59 -5.51 -12.47
CA PRO A 7 -13.53 -6.06 -11.12
C PRO A 7 -12.55 -5.35 -10.23
N GLN A 8 -11.54 -4.72 -10.80
CA GLN A 8 -10.58 -4.07 -9.96
C GLN A 8 -11.13 -2.89 -9.26
N GLU A 9 -12.19 -2.31 -9.80
CA GLU A 9 -12.74 -1.13 -9.19
C GLU A 9 -13.68 -1.43 -8.06
N ASP A 10 -14.02 -2.70 -7.88
CA ASP A 10 -14.90 -3.10 -6.81
C ASP A 10 -14.19 -3.27 -5.48
N PHE A 11 -12.89 -3.13 -5.47
CA PHE A 11 -12.11 -3.36 -4.26
C PHE A 11 -11.17 -2.21 -4.00
N ASP A 12 -10.95 -1.95 -2.72
CA ASP A 12 -9.86 -1.10 -2.29
C ASP A 12 -8.77 -2.00 -1.76
N VAL A 13 -7.53 -1.61 -1.99
CA VAL A 13 -6.39 -2.35 -1.48
C VAL A 13 -5.81 -1.58 -0.32
N PHE A 14 -5.67 -2.25 0.81
CA PHE A 14 -5.03 -1.65 1.98
C PHE A 14 -3.68 -2.29 2.16
N LEU A 15 -2.67 -1.50 2.45
CA LEU A 15 -1.32 -1.99 2.68
C LEU A 15 -0.91 -1.72 4.12
N ASP A 16 -0.20 -2.70 4.68
CA ASP A 16 0.21 -2.64 6.07
C ASP A 16 1.69 -3.01 6.16
N PRO A 17 2.58 -2.03 6.30
CA PRO A 17 3.99 -2.31 6.45
C PRO A 17 4.31 -2.82 7.84
N PRO A 18 5.48 -3.44 8.05
CA PRO A 18 5.86 -3.94 9.37
C PRO A 18 5.82 -2.82 10.41
N GLY A 19 5.15 -3.09 11.51
CA GLY A 19 5.01 -2.09 12.56
C GLY A 19 4.16 -0.90 12.17
N GLY A 20 3.44 -1.00 11.08
CA GLY A 20 2.73 0.16 10.54
C GLY A 20 1.67 0.75 11.44
N HIS A 21 1.14 -0.05 12.37
CA HIS A 21 0.09 0.47 13.24
C HIS A 21 0.57 1.70 14.05
N ALA A 22 1.87 1.82 14.28
CA ALA A 22 2.41 2.96 15.01
C ALA A 22 2.26 4.26 14.21
N TRP A 23 2.04 4.15 12.89
CA TRP A 23 1.92 5.32 12.03
C TRP A 23 0.59 5.35 11.30
N GLY A 24 -0.38 4.61 11.80
CA GLY A 24 -1.73 4.69 11.27
C GLY A 24 -2.08 3.72 10.16
N PHE A 25 -1.20 2.75 9.88
CA PHE A 25 -1.51 1.74 8.90
C PHE A 25 -2.32 0.61 9.53
N PRO A 26 -3.03 -0.19 8.75
CA PRO A 26 -3.05 -0.17 7.29
C PRO A 26 -3.84 1.02 6.74
N LYS A 27 -3.47 1.43 5.54
CA LYS A 27 -4.16 2.52 4.85
C LYS A 27 -4.48 2.10 3.43
N LYS A 28 -5.49 2.74 2.86
CA LYS A 28 -5.87 2.49 1.50
C LYS A 28 -4.76 2.96 0.56
N PHE A 29 -4.32 2.07 -0.33
CA PHE A 29 -3.27 2.39 -1.26
C PHE A 29 -3.78 3.32 -2.35
N ASP A 30 -3.01 4.35 -2.66
CA ASP A 30 -3.33 5.28 -3.70
C ASP A 30 -2.68 4.81 -4.99
N ARG A 31 -3.50 4.39 -5.93
CA ARG A 31 -3.00 3.82 -7.18
C ARG A 31 -2.24 4.81 -8.04
N SER A 32 -2.37 6.09 -7.76
CA SER A 32 -1.62 7.08 -8.52
C SER A 32 -0.11 6.93 -8.33
N PHE A 33 0.31 6.23 -7.28
CA PHE A 33 1.73 5.98 -7.08
C PHE A 33 2.25 4.82 -7.95
N GLY A 34 1.36 4.12 -8.65
CA GLY A 34 1.78 3.01 -9.49
C GLY A 34 2.40 1.91 -8.65
N ASP A 35 3.61 1.50 -9.02
CA ASP A 35 4.31 0.45 -8.28
C ASP A 35 5.22 1.01 -7.20
N ASP A 36 5.24 2.31 -7.01
CA ASP A 36 6.17 2.92 -6.08
C ASP A 36 5.59 2.94 -4.67
N VAL A 37 5.59 1.79 -4.05
CA VAL A 37 5.07 1.63 -2.70
C VAL A 37 5.89 2.43 -1.71
N THR A 38 7.20 2.53 -1.93
CA THR A 38 8.06 3.28 -1.03
C THR A 38 7.65 4.75 -0.99
N ALA A 39 7.40 5.35 -2.15
CA ALA A 39 6.96 6.74 -2.19
C ALA A 39 5.62 6.90 -1.48
N TRP A 40 4.73 5.93 -1.65
CA TRP A 40 3.43 5.97 -1.00
C TRP A 40 3.57 5.90 0.52
N LEU A 41 4.45 5.03 1.01
CA LEU A 41 4.69 4.90 2.45
C LEU A 41 5.18 6.22 3.02
N LEU A 42 6.14 6.84 2.35
CA LEU A 42 6.68 8.11 2.82
C LEU A 42 5.62 9.20 2.85
N ALA A 43 4.79 9.23 1.82
CA ALA A 43 3.72 10.22 1.74
C ALA A 43 2.68 10.02 2.85
N ASN A 44 2.60 8.82 3.40
CA ASN A 44 1.63 8.50 4.43
C ASN A 44 2.21 8.41 5.83
N GLY A 45 3.44 8.87 6.00
CA GLY A 45 4.01 9.02 7.33
C GLY A 45 4.87 7.88 7.82
N TYR A 46 5.15 6.89 6.99
CA TYR A 46 6.04 5.81 7.38
C TYR A 46 7.47 6.35 7.37
N PRO A 47 8.24 6.16 8.43
CA PRO A 47 9.56 6.81 8.53
C PRO A 47 10.57 6.26 7.56
N GLU A 48 11.39 7.15 7.03
CA GLU A 48 12.48 6.75 6.14
C GLU A 48 13.43 5.79 6.84
N SER A 49 13.66 5.97 8.14
CA SER A 49 14.57 5.09 8.87
C SER A 49 14.09 3.65 8.88
N GLU A 50 12.76 3.44 8.87
CA GLU A 50 12.22 2.10 8.81
C GLU A 50 12.40 1.50 7.42
N ILE A 51 12.26 2.32 6.40
CA ILE A 51 12.43 1.85 5.03
C ILE A 51 13.87 1.45 4.79
N ALA A 52 14.81 2.23 5.33
CA ALA A 52 16.23 1.98 5.10
C ALA A 52 16.71 0.66 5.69
N GLN A 53 15.95 0.07 6.59
CA GLN A 53 16.34 -1.21 7.17
C GLN A 53 16.16 -2.37 6.20
N TRP A 54 15.39 -2.18 5.15
CA TRP A 54 15.06 -3.26 4.23
C TRP A 54 15.95 -3.22 3.00
N PRO A 55 16.35 -4.39 2.48
CA PRO A 55 17.20 -4.43 1.29
C PRO A 55 16.53 -3.70 0.14
N ASP A 56 17.31 -2.87 -0.54
CA ASP A 56 16.84 -2.11 -1.70
C ASP A 56 15.62 -1.23 -1.37
N ARG A 57 15.47 -0.89 -0.09
CA ARG A 57 14.35 -0.07 0.38
C ARG A 57 13.00 -0.72 0.05
N ARG A 58 12.97 -2.03 -0.01
CA ARG A 58 11.75 -2.76 -0.31
C ARG A 58 11.09 -3.25 0.96
N VAL A 59 10.13 -2.49 1.42
CA VAL A 59 9.41 -2.83 2.64
C VAL A 59 8.35 -3.87 2.31
N PRO A 60 8.37 -5.03 2.98
CA PRO A 60 7.34 -6.04 2.75
C PRO A 60 6.04 -5.59 3.40
N CYS A 61 5.02 -5.39 2.60
CA CYS A 61 3.72 -4.97 3.11
C CYS A 61 2.72 -6.10 2.96
N TRP A 62 1.85 -6.22 3.96
CA TRP A 62 0.71 -7.11 3.82
C TRP A 62 -0.33 -6.36 3.04
N SER A 63 -0.99 -7.05 2.13
CA SER A 63 -2.05 -6.41 1.38
C SER A 63 -3.38 -7.08 1.70
N LYS A 64 -4.42 -6.27 1.71
CA LYS A 64 -5.75 -6.75 1.99
C LYS A 64 -6.71 -6.07 1.03
N ARG A 65 -7.55 -6.84 0.37
CA ARG A 65 -8.58 -6.27 -0.46
C ARG A 65 -9.87 -6.17 0.32
N VAL A 66 -10.47 -5.01 0.24
CA VAL A 66 -11.73 -4.77 0.91
C VAL A 66 -12.74 -4.36 -0.16
N ARG A 67 -13.85 -5.06 -0.21
CA ARG A 67 -14.87 -4.76 -1.20
C ARG A 67 -15.51 -3.42 -0.91
N LYS A 68 -15.68 -2.63 -1.94
CA LYS A 68 -16.40 -1.38 -1.79
C LYS A 68 -17.86 -1.64 -1.54
N ALA A 69 -18.45 -0.86 -0.69
CA ALA A 69 -19.87 -1.04 -0.33
C ALA A 69 -20.79 -0.66 -1.48
#